data_8a10b0543fda4207affb9888833e2559
#
_entry.id   8a10b0543fda4207affb9888833e2559
#
_cell.length_a   1.000
_cell.length_b   1.000
_cell.length_c   1.000
_cell.angle_alpha   90.00
_cell.angle_beta   90.00
_cell.angle_gamma   90.00
#
_symmetry.space_group_name_H-M   'P 1'
#
loop_
_entity.id
_entity.type
_entity.pdbx_description
1 polymer ?
#
loop_
_entity_poly.entity_id
_entity_poly.type
_entity_poly.pdbx_seq_one_letter_code
_entity_poly.pdbx_strand_id
1 'polypeptide(L)'
;MESKYITEIREVYEALRDDASKNIFKHRLLFSLFNDRKEIGKMISEINPLYKSLFEMSGRKICLYGAGGGCRYVIEEIIKNNNSHLPFVIDNYKSGEICGYPIITLDAFLKLPDSKDYLIIVTVGKTDIREKITRELSKYDLQYCLAYFDLAYFDYSQEEYFVDAGALNGDSTKEFFRVCPNGRSYLFEPNPVQYELSKENLKDYPNTTFFPYGVWNESAALRFTSNDMAEEAGSCKISCSGDIEVQVRRLDDMLKDKKVTFIKMDIEGAELNALKGAENIIKKQKPKLAICVYHKPQDIWEIPKLILDFVPEYKLYLRHYSFSNTETVLYAII
;
A
#
# COMPACT_ATOMS: atom_id res chain seq x y z
N MET A 1 -24.08 -12.45 -26.79
CA MET A 1 -23.02 -13.07 -25.98
C MET A 1 -22.36 -11.96 -25.15
N GLU A 2 -22.47 -12.04 -23.83
CA GLU A 2 -21.78 -11.11 -22.94
C GLU A 2 -20.27 -11.34 -23.09
N SER A 3 -19.46 -10.27 -23.10
CA SER A 3 -18.00 -10.41 -23.14
C SER A 3 -17.53 -11.16 -21.89
N LYS A 4 -16.56 -12.08 -22.03
CA LYS A 4 -15.94 -12.82 -20.93
C LYS A 4 -15.55 -11.87 -19.77
N TYR A 5 -14.99 -10.72 -20.07
CA TYR A 5 -14.59 -9.72 -19.09
C TYR A 5 -15.76 -9.14 -18.29
N ILE A 6 -16.92 -8.92 -18.93
CA ILE A 6 -18.10 -8.40 -18.23
C ILE A 6 -18.60 -9.43 -17.20
N THR A 7 -18.59 -10.71 -17.57
CA THR A 7 -18.96 -11.80 -16.66
C THR A 7 -17.99 -11.87 -15.46
N GLU A 8 -16.68 -11.84 -15.70
CA GLU A 8 -15.66 -11.88 -14.65
C GLU A 8 -15.78 -10.67 -13.69
N ILE A 9 -15.95 -9.47 -14.24
CA ILE A 9 -16.14 -8.23 -13.45
C ILE A 9 -17.39 -8.34 -12.57
N ARG A 10 -18.50 -8.87 -13.10
CA ARG A 10 -19.74 -9.07 -12.34
C ARG A 10 -19.54 -10.08 -11.21
N GLU A 11 -18.94 -11.24 -11.49
CA GLU A 11 -18.65 -12.26 -10.49
C GLU A 11 -17.80 -11.71 -9.33
N VAL A 12 -16.76 -10.95 -9.64
CA VAL A 12 -15.91 -10.30 -8.64
C VAL A 12 -16.72 -9.30 -7.81
N TYR A 13 -17.49 -8.42 -8.46
CA TYR A 13 -18.31 -7.43 -7.76
C TYR A 13 -19.31 -8.06 -6.79
N GLU A 14 -19.97 -9.14 -7.20
CA GLU A 14 -20.92 -9.88 -6.38
C GLU A 14 -20.25 -10.62 -5.21
N ALA A 15 -19.00 -11.05 -5.36
CA ALA A 15 -18.22 -11.71 -4.33
C ALA A 15 -17.71 -10.76 -3.23
N LEU A 16 -17.68 -9.44 -3.48
CA LEU A 16 -17.28 -8.44 -2.48
C LEU A 16 -18.31 -8.35 -1.35
N ARG A 17 -17.82 -8.37 -0.10
CA ARG A 17 -18.65 -8.59 1.09
C ARG A 17 -19.26 -7.35 1.71
N ASP A 18 -18.68 -6.17 1.47
CA ASP A 18 -19.19 -4.93 2.05
C ASP A 18 -19.30 -3.79 1.03
N ASP A 19 -20.07 -2.77 1.39
CA ASP A 19 -20.35 -1.62 0.52
C ASP A 19 -19.07 -0.80 0.24
N ALA A 20 -18.17 -0.69 1.20
CA ALA A 20 -16.89 -0.01 1.01
C ALA A 20 -16.07 -0.68 -0.09
N SER A 21 -15.98 -2.03 -0.07
CA SER A 21 -15.30 -2.80 -1.12
C SER A 21 -15.95 -2.61 -2.49
N LYS A 22 -17.28 -2.61 -2.56
CA LYS A 22 -18.03 -2.40 -3.81
C LYS A 22 -17.83 -0.99 -4.37
N ASN A 23 -17.79 0.01 -3.52
CA ASN A 23 -17.51 1.38 -3.93
C ASN A 23 -16.08 1.55 -4.42
N ILE A 24 -15.09 1.00 -3.71
CA ILE A 24 -13.69 1.00 -4.16
C ILE A 24 -13.58 0.30 -5.52
N PHE A 25 -14.15 -0.88 -5.67
CA PHE A 25 -14.14 -1.62 -6.92
C PHE A 25 -14.71 -0.81 -8.08
N LYS A 26 -15.88 -0.21 -7.91
CA LYS A 26 -16.54 0.62 -8.92
C LYS A 26 -15.65 1.76 -9.38
N HIS A 27 -15.12 2.55 -8.46
CA HIS A 27 -14.30 3.72 -8.79
C HIS A 27 -12.95 3.32 -9.39
N ARG A 28 -12.32 2.25 -8.87
CA ARG A 28 -11.09 1.70 -9.44
C ARG A 28 -11.30 1.16 -10.85
N LEU A 29 -12.39 0.46 -11.09
CA LEU A 29 -12.74 -0.04 -12.42
C LEU A 29 -12.94 1.11 -13.41
N LEU A 30 -13.70 2.15 -13.03
CA LEU A 30 -13.91 3.34 -13.89
C LEU A 30 -12.57 4.05 -14.15
N PHE A 31 -11.73 4.22 -13.13
CA PHE A 31 -10.40 4.77 -13.32
C PHE A 31 -9.55 3.91 -14.26
N SER A 32 -9.57 2.59 -14.11
CA SER A 32 -8.80 1.66 -14.95
C SER A 32 -9.23 1.71 -16.43
N LEU A 33 -10.53 1.91 -16.68
CA LEU A 33 -11.09 1.95 -18.04
C LEU A 33 -10.92 3.31 -18.72
N PHE A 34 -11.03 4.41 -17.99
CA PHE A 34 -11.13 5.76 -18.54
C PHE A 34 -9.98 6.69 -18.16
N ASN A 35 -9.12 6.26 -17.23
CA ASN A 35 -8.04 7.08 -16.63
C ASN A 35 -8.55 8.42 -16.06
N ASP A 36 -9.79 8.45 -15.58
CA ASP A 36 -10.38 9.65 -14.98
C ASP A 36 -10.00 9.72 -13.48
N ARG A 37 -9.09 10.62 -13.16
CA ARG A 37 -8.59 10.84 -11.78
C ARG A 37 -9.69 11.29 -10.81
N LYS A 38 -10.79 11.84 -11.29
CA LYS A 38 -11.94 12.19 -10.43
C LYS A 38 -12.54 10.98 -9.75
N GLU A 39 -12.43 9.80 -10.37
CA GLU A 39 -12.90 8.56 -9.77
C GLU A 39 -12.10 8.19 -8.52
N ILE A 40 -10.77 8.43 -8.52
CA ILE A 40 -9.93 8.26 -7.33
C ILE A 40 -10.37 9.22 -6.22
N GLY A 41 -10.61 10.49 -6.54
CA GLY A 41 -11.11 11.48 -5.59
C GLY A 41 -12.44 11.07 -4.95
N LYS A 42 -13.41 10.59 -5.75
CA LYS A 42 -14.69 10.08 -5.26
C LYS A 42 -14.49 8.89 -4.32
N MET A 43 -13.67 7.92 -4.72
CA MET A 43 -13.36 6.75 -3.91
C MET A 43 -12.82 7.14 -2.54
N ILE A 44 -11.83 8.04 -2.50
CA ILE A 44 -11.22 8.50 -1.26
C ILE A 44 -12.24 9.23 -0.38
N SER A 45 -13.07 10.10 -0.96
CA SER A 45 -14.08 10.86 -0.21
C SER A 45 -15.15 9.97 0.43
N GLU A 46 -15.47 8.83 -0.18
CA GLU A 46 -16.42 7.86 0.39
C GLU A 46 -15.83 7.02 1.53
N ILE A 47 -14.53 6.74 1.47
CA ILE A 47 -13.84 5.90 2.48
C ILE A 47 -13.57 6.70 3.75
N ASN A 48 -13.27 7.98 3.64
CA ASN A 48 -12.92 8.80 4.79
C ASN A 48 -13.63 10.17 4.76
N PRO A 49 -14.58 10.42 5.68
CA PRO A 49 -15.30 11.70 5.75
C PRO A 49 -14.40 12.93 5.94
N LEU A 50 -13.19 12.75 6.53
CA LEU A 50 -12.22 13.83 6.64
C LEU A 50 -11.64 14.22 5.27
N TYR A 51 -11.52 13.25 4.36
CA TYR A 51 -11.12 13.51 2.98
C TYR A 51 -12.23 14.18 2.16
N LYS A 52 -13.48 13.90 2.48
CA LYS A 52 -14.61 14.62 1.87
C LYS A 52 -14.46 16.12 2.10
N SER A 53 -14.07 16.54 3.29
CA SER A 53 -13.80 17.96 3.60
C SER A 53 -12.57 18.53 2.88
N LEU A 54 -11.61 17.69 2.47
CA LEU A 54 -10.48 18.10 1.62
C LEU A 54 -10.88 18.38 0.18
N PHE A 55 -11.73 17.52 -0.38
CA PHE A 55 -12.19 17.66 -1.78
C PHE A 55 -13.32 18.66 -1.91
N GLU A 56 -14.20 18.78 -0.93
CA GLU A 56 -15.30 19.75 -0.92
C GLU A 56 -14.85 21.16 -0.46
N MET A 57 -13.63 21.27 0.12
CA MET A 57 -12.96 22.52 0.57
C MET A 57 -13.92 23.61 1.06
N SER A 58 -14.94 23.23 1.79
CA SER A 58 -15.93 24.12 2.33
C SER A 58 -15.38 24.90 3.54
N GLY A 59 -14.50 25.89 3.28
CA GLY A 59 -14.10 26.90 4.24
C GLY A 59 -13.09 26.49 5.32
N ARG A 60 -12.59 25.25 5.35
CA ARG A 60 -11.55 24.83 6.31
C ARG A 60 -10.15 25.18 5.81
N LYS A 61 -9.33 25.69 6.73
CA LYS A 61 -7.90 25.86 6.50
C LYS A 61 -7.21 24.50 6.60
N ILE A 62 -6.34 24.21 5.64
CA ILE A 62 -5.61 22.94 5.60
C ILE A 62 -4.11 23.22 5.57
N CYS A 63 -3.34 22.39 6.28
CA CYS A 63 -1.90 22.31 6.12
C CYS A 63 -1.42 20.87 6.17
N LEU A 64 -0.23 20.60 5.62
CA LEU A 64 0.39 19.28 5.61
C LEU A 64 1.47 19.22 6.69
N TYR A 65 1.67 18.06 7.31
CA TYR A 65 2.76 17.80 8.23
C TYR A 65 3.68 16.68 7.72
N GLY A 66 4.94 17.00 7.50
CA GLY A 66 5.99 16.15 6.99
C GLY A 66 6.35 16.49 5.53
N ALA A 67 7.39 17.29 5.33
CA ALA A 67 7.86 17.76 4.02
C ALA A 67 8.69 16.70 3.27
N GLY A 68 8.16 15.49 3.13
CA GLY A 68 8.76 14.35 2.43
C GLY A 68 8.08 14.02 1.08
N GLY A 69 8.36 12.81 0.54
CA GLY A 69 7.76 12.31 -0.69
C GLY A 69 6.23 12.27 -0.63
N GLY A 70 5.65 11.79 0.47
CA GLY A 70 4.19 11.80 0.67
C GLY A 70 3.57 13.19 0.61
N CYS A 71 4.24 14.21 1.18
CA CYS A 71 3.80 15.60 1.09
C CYS A 71 3.84 16.11 -0.36
N ARG A 72 4.95 15.90 -1.06
CA ARG A 72 5.09 16.26 -2.49
C ARG A 72 3.96 15.66 -3.30
N TYR A 73 3.70 14.38 -3.07
CA TYR A 73 2.64 13.66 -3.75
C TYR A 73 1.25 14.29 -3.50
N VAL A 74 0.88 14.54 -2.23
CA VAL A 74 -0.40 15.20 -1.87
C VAL A 74 -0.52 16.57 -2.54
N ILE A 75 0.56 17.36 -2.58
CA ILE A 75 0.55 18.67 -3.23
C ILE A 75 0.30 18.53 -4.73
N GLU A 76 1.04 17.69 -5.42
CA GLU A 76 0.99 17.56 -6.89
C GLU A 76 -0.31 16.92 -7.37
N GLU A 77 -0.75 15.85 -6.72
CA GLU A 77 -1.90 15.07 -7.17
C GLU A 77 -3.26 15.58 -6.63
N ILE A 78 -3.27 16.22 -5.47
CA ILE A 78 -4.51 16.64 -4.84
C ILE A 78 -4.66 18.15 -4.84
N ILE A 79 -3.70 18.86 -4.23
CA ILE A 79 -3.84 20.30 -4.00
C ILE A 79 -3.86 21.05 -5.32
N LYS A 80 -2.91 20.81 -6.22
CA LYS A 80 -2.83 21.48 -7.52
C LYS A 80 -3.99 21.11 -8.45
N ASN A 81 -4.38 19.82 -8.47
CA ASN A 81 -5.46 19.35 -9.34
C ASN A 81 -6.85 19.86 -8.94
N ASN A 82 -7.04 20.27 -7.69
CA ASN A 82 -8.29 20.86 -7.19
C ASN A 82 -8.27 22.39 -7.10
N ASN A 83 -7.29 23.06 -7.72
CA ASN A 83 -7.08 24.52 -7.62
C ASN A 83 -7.05 25.02 -6.18
N SER A 84 -6.53 24.19 -5.28
CA SER A 84 -6.44 24.48 -3.85
C SER A 84 -5.10 25.09 -3.53
N HIS A 85 -5.02 25.82 -2.44
CA HIS A 85 -3.79 26.46 -2.00
C HIS A 85 -3.50 26.14 -0.54
N LEU A 86 -2.25 25.78 -0.25
CA LEU A 86 -1.75 25.63 1.11
C LEU A 86 -1.05 26.94 1.52
N PRO A 87 -1.19 27.40 2.75
CA PRO A 87 -0.40 28.53 3.21
C PRO A 87 1.05 28.15 3.50
N PHE A 88 1.28 26.92 3.95
CA PHE A 88 2.58 26.38 4.33
C PHE A 88 2.50 24.85 4.53
N VAL A 89 3.66 24.23 4.75
CA VAL A 89 3.83 22.84 5.20
C VAL A 89 4.55 22.85 6.56
N ILE A 90 4.17 21.97 7.47
CA ILE A 90 4.81 21.83 8.79
C ILE A 90 5.89 20.74 8.71
N ASP A 91 7.12 21.05 9.13
CA ASP A 91 8.18 20.06 9.33
C ASP A 91 9.19 20.60 10.35
N ASN A 92 9.55 19.78 11.35
CA ASN A 92 10.49 20.19 12.38
C ASN A 92 11.97 19.98 12.00
N TYR A 93 12.24 19.26 10.92
CA TYR A 93 13.58 18.86 10.52
C TYR A 93 14.00 19.44 9.17
N LYS A 94 13.05 19.84 8.33
CA LYS A 94 13.28 20.47 7.04
C LYS A 94 12.93 21.94 7.08
N SER A 95 13.60 22.72 6.23
CA SER A 95 13.37 24.16 6.09
C SER A 95 13.38 24.56 4.62
N GLY A 96 13.00 25.80 4.32
CA GLY A 96 12.92 26.31 2.96
C GLY A 96 11.52 26.10 2.37
N GLU A 97 11.44 25.46 1.21
CA GLU A 97 10.19 25.27 0.47
C GLU A 97 10.07 23.84 -0.06
N ILE A 98 8.83 23.38 -0.22
CA ILE A 98 8.47 22.14 -0.92
C ILE A 98 7.37 22.43 -1.95
N CYS A 99 7.61 22.15 -3.22
CA CYS A 99 6.67 22.40 -4.34
C CYS A 99 6.15 23.84 -4.42
N GLY A 100 6.95 24.83 -3.95
CA GLY A 100 6.60 26.25 -3.89
C GLY A 100 5.83 26.67 -2.63
N TYR A 101 5.68 25.80 -1.64
CA TYR A 101 5.08 26.11 -0.35
C TYR A 101 6.15 26.21 0.75
N PRO A 102 6.12 27.28 1.58
CA PRO A 102 7.10 27.46 2.66
C PRO A 102 6.95 26.37 3.72
N ILE A 103 8.08 25.94 4.28
CA ILE A 103 8.12 25.00 5.39
C ILE A 103 8.28 25.77 6.70
N ILE A 104 7.39 25.54 7.66
CA ILE A 104 7.47 26.11 9.01
C ILE A 104 7.57 25.00 10.06
N THR A 105 8.11 25.32 11.24
CA THR A 105 8.14 24.38 12.37
C THR A 105 6.77 24.27 13.05
N LEU A 106 6.52 23.19 13.79
CA LEU A 106 5.32 23.07 14.62
C LEU A 106 5.22 24.22 15.64
N ASP A 107 6.34 24.63 16.24
CA ASP A 107 6.38 25.77 17.17
C ASP A 107 5.96 27.09 16.51
N ALA A 108 6.35 27.31 15.25
CA ALA A 108 5.91 28.48 14.50
C ALA A 108 4.41 28.40 14.16
N PHE A 109 3.93 27.21 13.79
CA PHE A 109 2.50 26.98 13.55
C PHE A 109 1.65 27.23 14.80
N LEU A 110 2.07 26.74 15.97
CA LEU A 110 1.34 26.90 17.23
C LEU A 110 1.22 28.38 17.67
N LYS A 111 2.10 29.25 17.19
CA LYS A 111 2.05 30.70 17.45
C LYS A 111 1.06 31.45 16.54
N LEU A 112 0.53 30.79 15.52
CA LEU A 112 -0.49 31.40 14.67
C LEU A 112 -1.80 31.57 15.46
N PRO A 113 -2.47 32.72 15.38
CA PRO A 113 -3.67 32.99 16.17
C PRO A 113 -4.84 32.07 15.78
N ASP A 114 -4.79 31.50 14.59
CA ASP A 114 -5.80 30.64 13.98
C ASP A 114 -5.35 29.18 13.82
N SER A 115 -4.30 28.76 14.52
CA SER A 115 -3.73 27.40 14.42
C SER A 115 -4.76 26.30 14.68
N LYS A 116 -5.77 26.53 15.52
CA LYS A 116 -6.85 25.58 15.81
C LYS A 116 -7.90 25.45 14.69
N ASP A 117 -7.93 26.39 13.75
CA ASP A 117 -8.85 26.35 12.61
C ASP A 117 -8.35 25.43 11.49
N TYR A 118 -7.11 24.97 11.60
CA TYR A 118 -6.50 24.10 10.59
C TYR A 118 -6.83 22.63 10.83
N LEU A 119 -7.10 21.93 9.73
CA LEU A 119 -7.00 20.47 9.65
C LEU A 119 -5.57 20.13 9.19
N ILE A 120 -4.85 19.40 10.02
CA ILE A 120 -3.48 18.97 9.75
C ILE A 120 -3.51 17.59 9.10
N ILE A 121 -2.95 17.46 7.91
CA ILE A 121 -2.80 16.16 7.24
C ILE A 121 -1.38 15.68 7.45
N VAL A 122 -1.22 14.58 8.18
CA VAL A 122 0.08 13.96 8.42
C VAL A 122 0.46 13.12 7.21
N THR A 123 1.50 13.54 6.47
CA THR A 123 1.95 12.93 5.21
C THR A 123 3.20 12.07 5.37
N VAL A 124 3.55 11.70 6.60
CA VAL A 124 4.73 10.87 6.93
C VAL A 124 4.36 9.40 6.84
N GLY A 125 5.04 8.65 5.98
CA GLY A 125 4.80 7.21 5.76
C GLY A 125 5.32 6.32 6.89
N LYS A 126 6.45 6.68 7.53
CA LYS A 126 7.06 5.86 8.61
C LYS A 126 6.20 5.86 9.87
N THR A 127 5.73 4.68 10.27
CA THR A 127 4.79 4.50 11.38
C THR A 127 5.30 5.07 12.70
N ASP A 128 6.55 4.82 13.07
CA ASP A 128 7.15 5.31 14.32
C ASP A 128 7.24 6.84 14.38
N ILE A 129 7.53 7.49 13.26
CA ILE A 129 7.56 8.96 13.16
C ILE A 129 6.13 9.50 13.19
N ARG A 130 5.21 8.88 12.46
CA ARG A 130 3.80 9.24 12.41
C ARG A 130 3.16 9.19 13.81
N GLU A 131 3.41 8.14 14.58
CA GLU A 131 2.94 8.02 15.96
C GLU A 131 3.53 9.09 16.89
N LYS A 132 4.78 9.49 16.71
CA LYS A 132 5.38 10.60 17.46
C LYS A 132 4.67 11.91 17.14
N ILE A 133 4.44 12.18 15.86
CA ILE A 133 3.74 13.40 15.40
C ILE A 133 2.31 13.44 15.97
N THR A 134 1.54 12.34 15.83
CA THR A 134 0.14 12.32 16.30
C THR A 134 0.04 12.46 17.81
N ARG A 135 0.94 11.84 18.59
CA ARG A 135 1.03 12.05 20.03
C ARG A 135 1.34 13.50 20.39
N GLU A 136 2.18 14.17 19.60
CA GLU A 136 2.51 15.57 19.81
C GLU A 136 1.31 16.46 19.47
N LEU A 137 0.67 16.29 18.34
CA LEU A 137 -0.52 17.05 17.92
C LEU A 137 -1.67 16.91 18.93
N SER A 138 -1.87 15.71 19.49
CA SER A 138 -2.91 15.46 20.51
C SER A 138 -2.72 16.25 21.80
N LYS A 139 -1.47 16.64 22.14
CA LYS A 139 -1.20 17.49 23.32
C LYS A 139 -1.77 18.90 23.20
N TYR A 140 -1.97 19.38 21.98
CA TYR A 140 -2.40 20.75 21.68
C TYR A 140 -3.87 20.84 21.26
N ASP A 141 -4.63 19.72 21.35
CA ASP A 141 -6.04 19.67 20.91
C ASP A 141 -6.21 20.11 19.44
N LEU A 142 -5.30 19.68 18.58
CA LEU A 142 -5.30 19.97 17.15
C LEU A 142 -6.05 18.89 16.37
N GLN A 143 -6.81 19.29 15.36
CA GLN A 143 -7.46 18.36 14.45
C GLN A 143 -6.46 17.86 13.40
N TYR A 144 -6.33 16.55 13.29
CA TYR A 144 -5.47 15.94 12.27
C TYR A 144 -6.09 14.69 11.65
N CYS A 145 -5.63 14.35 10.45
CA CYS A 145 -5.88 13.06 9.82
C CYS A 145 -4.57 12.48 9.26
N LEU A 146 -4.57 11.19 9.03
CA LEU A 146 -3.42 10.47 8.49
C LEU A 146 -3.59 10.32 6.98
N ALA A 147 -2.51 10.57 6.23
CA ALA A 147 -2.44 10.28 4.80
C ALA A 147 -2.19 8.78 4.52
N TYR A 148 -1.90 8.00 5.55
CA TYR A 148 -1.63 6.57 5.48
C TYR A 148 -2.42 5.86 6.57
N PHE A 149 -2.88 4.63 6.28
CA PHE A 149 -3.70 3.83 7.18
C PHE A 149 -2.94 2.62 7.72
N ASP A 150 -3.32 2.17 8.93
CA ASP A 150 -2.78 0.97 9.53
C ASP A 150 -3.35 -0.29 8.85
N LEU A 151 -2.49 -1.31 8.66
CA LEU A 151 -2.85 -2.63 8.14
C LEU A 151 -3.65 -3.50 9.15
N ALA A 152 -4.22 -2.92 10.19
CA ALA A 152 -4.96 -3.62 11.25
C ALA A 152 -6.31 -4.20 10.78
N TYR A 153 -6.34 -4.85 9.59
CA TYR A 153 -7.59 -5.41 9.05
C TYR A 153 -7.82 -6.87 9.44
N PHE A 154 -6.81 -7.57 9.93
CA PHE A 154 -6.93 -8.99 10.28
C PHE A 154 -6.87 -9.24 11.78
N ASP A 155 -7.69 -10.20 12.23
CA ASP A 155 -7.40 -10.89 13.49
C ASP A 155 -6.19 -11.80 13.28
N TYR A 156 -5.10 -11.52 13.99
CA TYR A 156 -3.89 -12.32 13.95
C TYR A 156 -3.95 -13.39 15.06
N SER A 157 -3.80 -14.65 14.69
CA SER A 157 -3.56 -15.71 15.67
C SER A 157 -2.15 -15.59 16.24
N GLN A 158 -1.89 -16.22 17.39
CA GLN A 158 -0.55 -16.20 18.00
C GLN A 158 0.53 -16.97 17.21
N GLU A 159 0.16 -17.73 16.18
CA GLU A 159 1.04 -18.58 15.37
C GLU A 159 0.96 -18.28 13.88
N GLU A 160 1.04 -17.02 13.48
CA GLU A 160 1.03 -16.67 12.06
C GLU A 160 2.37 -16.96 11.36
N TYR A 161 2.27 -17.46 10.14
CA TYR A 161 3.37 -17.72 9.21
C TYR A 161 3.19 -16.83 7.99
N PHE A 162 3.88 -15.72 8.01
CA PHE A 162 3.70 -14.61 7.06
C PHE A 162 4.66 -14.70 5.89
N VAL A 163 4.14 -14.62 4.68
CA VAL A 163 4.93 -14.42 3.45
C VAL A 163 4.85 -12.94 3.07
N ASP A 164 6.01 -12.27 3.08
CA ASP A 164 6.16 -10.89 2.62
C ASP A 164 6.84 -10.89 1.25
N ALA A 165 6.05 -10.86 0.18
CA ALA A 165 6.54 -10.79 -1.18
C ALA A 165 6.63 -9.33 -1.63
N GLY A 166 7.84 -8.89 -1.99
CA GLY A 166 8.17 -7.47 -2.21
C GLY A 166 8.30 -6.73 -0.89
N ALA A 167 9.22 -7.19 -0.06
CA ALA A 167 9.41 -6.66 1.28
C ALA A 167 10.19 -5.35 1.33
N LEU A 168 10.84 -4.95 0.22
CA LEU A 168 11.69 -3.77 0.14
C LEU A 168 12.69 -3.77 1.31
N ASN A 169 12.61 -2.76 2.17
CA ASN A 169 13.45 -2.59 3.34
C ASN A 169 13.00 -3.39 4.59
N GLY A 170 11.94 -4.18 4.50
CA GLY A 170 11.39 -5.00 5.58
C GLY A 170 10.41 -4.32 6.52
N ASP A 171 9.94 -3.11 6.20
CA ASP A 171 9.01 -2.36 7.08
C ASP A 171 7.67 -3.10 7.27
N SER A 172 7.12 -3.76 6.24
CA SER A 172 5.90 -4.58 6.34
C SER A 172 6.09 -5.80 7.26
N THR A 173 7.23 -6.47 7.17
CA THR A 173 7.58 -7.56 8.10
C THR A 173 7.73 -7.06 9.54
N LYS A 174 8.32 -5.88 9.74
CA LYS A 174 8.44 -5.26 11.06
C LYS A 174 7.08 -4.93 11.66
N GLU A 175 6.18 -4.39 10.85
CA GLU A 175 4.80 -4.12 11.26
C GLU A 175 4.03 -5.40 11.58
N PHE A 176 4.24 -6.47 10.81
CA PHE A 176 3.69 -7.79 11.13
C PHE A 176 4.13 -8.26 12.53
N PHE A 177 5.40 -8.16 12.89
CA PHE A 177 5.87 -8.55 14.23
C PHE A 177 5.35 -7.64 15.34
N ARG A 178 4.97 -6.40 15.05
CA ARG A 178 4.31 -5.52 16.04
C ARG A 178 2.96 -6.07 16.48
N VAL A 179 2.19 -6.64 15.54
CA VAL A 179 0.86 -7.20 15.81
C VAL A 179 0.89 -8.70 16.11
N CYS A 180 1.93 -9.41 15.67
CA CYS A 180 2.10 -10.85 15.88
C CYS A 180 3.55 -11.16 16.34
N PRO A 181 3.94 -10.81 17.59
CA PRO A 181 5.34 -10.92 18.07
C PRO A 181 5.93 -12.33 18.02
N ASN A 182 5.08 -13.37 18.14
CA ASN A 182 5.48 -14.77 18.12
C ASN A 182 5.38 -15.41 16.73
N GLY A 183 5.03 -14.63 15.71
CA GLY A 183 4.90 -15.09 14.32
C GLY A 183 6.24 -15.49 13.72
N ARG A 184 6.17 -16.04 12.51
CA ARG A 184 7.32 -16.30 11.64
C ARG A 184 7.13 -15.60 10.31
N SER A 185 8.21 -15.13 9.69
CA SER A 185 8.17 -14.46 8.39
C SER A 185 9.07 -15.16 7.38
N TYR A 186 8.59 -15.24 6.14
CA TYR A 186 9.29 -15.61 4.92
C TYR A 186 9.36 -14.40 4.01
N LEU A 187 10.48 -13.71 4.00
CA LEU A 187 10.68 -12.44 3.31
C LEU A 187 11.32 -12.67 1.95
N PHE A 188 10.69 -12.19 0.88
CA PHE A 188 11.17 -12.26 -0.49
C PHE A 188 11.45 -10.85 -1.02
N GLU A 189 12.71 -10.57 -1.36
CA GLU A 189 13.14 -9.31 -1.95
C GLU A 189 14.26 -9.57 -2.99
N PRO A 190 14.00 -9.34 -4.28
CA PRO A 190 14.96 -9.62 -5.34
C PRO A 190 16.03 -8.54 -5.51
N ASN A 191 15.79 -7.29 -5.06
CA ASN A 191 16.78 -6.22 -5.17
C ASN A 191 17.87 -6.41 -4.12
N PRO A 192 19.15 -6.59 -4.52
CA PRO A 192 20.24 -6.89 -3.56
C PRO A 192 20.44 -5.79 -2.50
N VAL A 193 20.25 -4.53 -2.86
CA VAL A 193 20.41 -3.40 -1.93
C VAL A 193 19.29 -3.42 -0.88
N GLN A 194 18.05 -3.59 -1.32
CA GLN A 194 16.89 -3.65 -0.42
C GLN A 194 16.91 -4.92 0.44
N TYR A 195 17.35 -6.03 -0.14
CA TYR A 195 17.53 -7.29 0.58
C TYR A 195 18.52 -7.16 1.76
N GLU A 196 19.70 -6.57 1.54
CA GLU A 196 20.66 -6.34 2.62
C GLU A 196 20.15 -5.31 3.65
N LEU A 197 19.44 -4.28 3.18
CA LEU A 197 18.81 -3.29 4.06
C LEU A 197 17.71 -3.95 4.92
N SER A 198 16.90 -4.85 4.36
CA SER A 198 15.88 -5.57 5.12
C SER A 198 16.47 -6.46 6.19
N LYS A 199 17.61 -7.11 5.93
CA LYS A 199 18.35 -7.91 6.93
C LYS A 199 18.85 -7.05 8.09
N GLU A 200 19.41 -5.88 7.81
CA GLU A 200 19.85 -4.96 8.85
C GLU A 200 18.67 -4.43 9.68
N ASN A 201 17.58 -4.04 9.02
CA ASN A 201 16.38 -3.52 9.70
C ASN A 201 15.66 -4.56 10.56
N LEU A 202 15.80 -5.84 10.21
CA LEU A 202 15.14 -6.96 10.89
C LEU A 202 16.09 -7.84 11.70
N LYS A 203 17.31 -7.37 12.01
CA LYS A 203 18.30 -8.13 12.78
C LYS A 203 17.83 -8.56 14.17
N ASP A 204 16.91 -7.80 14.77
CA ASP A 204 16.32 -8.08 16.08
C ASP A 204 15.08 -9.01 15.99
N TYR A 205 14.73 -9.50 14.79
CA TYR A 205 13.59 -10.38 14.53
C TYR A 205 14.06 -11.76 14.02
N PRO A 206 14.54 -12.65 14.92
CA PRO A 206 15.18 -13.90 14.54
C PRO A 206 14.25 -14.93 13.86
N ASN A 207 12.94 -14.71 13.94
CA ASN A 207 11.94 -15.56 13.30
C ASN A 207 11.72 -15.22 11.81
N THR A 208 12.59 -14.41 11.19
CA THR A 208 12.55 -14.08 9.77
C THR A 208 13.48 -14.97 8.97
N THR A 209 12.97 -15.59 7.91
CA THR A 209 13.77 -16.29 6.89
C THR A 209 13.81 -15.44 5.62
N PHE A 210 15.00 -15.12 5.15
CA PHE A 210 15.22 -14.22 4.02
C PHE A 210 15.50 -14.99 2.73
N PHE A 211 14.85 -14.59 1.64
CA PHE A 211 15.03 -15.14 0.29
C PHE A 211 15.37 -14.02 -0.70
N PRO A 212 16.57 -14.04 -1.35
CA PRO A 212 16.97 -13.03 -2.34
C PRO A 212 16.35 -13.32 -3.71
N TYR A 213 15.04 -13.54 -3.74
CA TYR A 213 14.29 -13.91 -4.95
C TYR A 213 13.02 -13.09 -5.09
N GLY A 214 12.68 -12.78 -6.35
CA GLY A 214 11.32 -12.38 -6.68
C GLY A 214 10.37 -13.58 -6.70
N VAL A 215 9.07 -13.31 -6.62
CA VAL A 215 8.02 -14.35 -6.67
C VAL A 215 7.37 -14.34 -8.04
N TRP A 216 7.25 -15.55 -8.65
CA TRP A 216 6.73 -15.72 -10.01
C TRP A 216 6.04 -17.07 -10.15
N ASN A 217 5.51 -17.39 -11.36
CA ASN A 217 4.87 -18.67 -11.65
C ASN A 217 5.82 -19.79 -12.08
N GLU A 218 7.10 -19.48 -12.26
CA GLU A 218 8.17 -20.43 -12.60
C GLU A 218 9.52 -19.95 -12.06
N SER A 219 10.50 -20.84 -12.04
CA SER A 219 11.89 -20.50 -11.70
C SER A 219 12.58 -19.96 -12.94
N ALA A 220 12.94 -18.69 -12.96
CA ALA A 220 13.55 -18.00 -14.08
C ALA A 220 14.47 -16.88 -13.63
N ALA A 221 15.24 -16.32 -14.58
CA ALA A 221 15.88 -15.03 -14.47
C ALA A 221 15.08 -14.01 -15.28
N LEU A 222 14.61 -12.95 -14.63
CA LEU A 222 13.88 -11.87 -15.28
C LEU A 222 14.68 -10.58 -15.22
N ARG A 223 14.47 -9.70 -16.19
CA ARG A 223 15.07 -8.39 -16.22
C ARG A 223 14.10 -7.33 -15.72
N PHE A 224 14.62 -6.43 -14.92
CA PHE A 224 13.90 -5.30 -14.34
C PHE A 224 14.59 -4.00 -14.74
N THR A 225 13.78 -2.96 -14.93
CA THR A 225 14.31 -1.59 -15.08
C THR A 225 14.37 -0.97 -13.71
N SER A 226 15.56 -0.57 -13.24
CA SER A 226 15.67 0.30 -12.08
C SER A 226 15.33 1.72 -12.52
N ASN A 227 14.42 2.37 -11.83
CA ASN A 227 14.36 3.83 -11.89
C ASN A 227 15.54 4.37 -11.09
N ASP A 228 16.47 5.08 -11.75
CA ASP A 228 17.72 5.62 -11.21
C ASP A 228 17.57 6.66 -10.07
N MET A 229 16.40 6.80 -9.49
CA MET A 229 16.14 7.68 -8.36
C MET A 229 16.25 6.88 -7.06
N ALA A 230 17.37 6.99 -6.41
CA ALA A 230 17.70 6.31 -5.14
C ALA A 230 16.72 6.58 -3.98
N GLU A 231 15.78 7.51 -4.11
CA GLU A 231 14.73 7.80 -3.14
C GLU A 231 13.37 7.12 -3.47
N GLU A 232 13.20 6.59 -4.68
CA GLU A 232 11.99 5.87 -5.15
C GLU A 232 12.30 4.41 -5.54
N ALA A 233 13.21 3.78 -4.83
CA ALA A 233 13.71 2.42 -5.13
C ALA A 233 12.66 1.30 -5.06
N GLY A 234 11.37 1.63 -4.91
CA GLY A 234 10.25 0.69 -4.85
C GLY A 234 9.67 0.27 -6.21
N SER A 235 9.97 0.96 -7.32
CA SER A 235 9.29 0.70 -8.60
C SER A 235 10.18 0.02 -9.63
N CYS A 236 10.59 -1.22 -9.38
CA CYS A 236 11.23 -2.08 -10.38
C CYS A 236 10.18 -2.82 -11.19
N LYS A 237 9.98 -2.46 -12.47
CA LYS A 237 9.04 -3.15 -13.38
C LYS A 237 9.76 -4.19 -14.23
N ILE A 238 9.10 -5.33 -14.47
CA ILE A 238 9.57 -6.33 -15.42
C ILE A 238 9.66 -5.71 -16.81
N SER A 239 10.83 -5.70 -17.41
CA SER A 239 11.10 -5.15 -18.74
C SER A 239 12.08 -6.02 -19.53
N CYS A 240 11.78 -6.26 -20.80
CA CYS A 240 12.71 -6.99 -21.71
C CYS A 240 14.05 -6.27 -21.90
N SER A 241 14.11 -4.96 -21.61
CA SER A 241 15.31 -4.10 -21.72
C SER A 241 15.87 -3.66 -20.37
N GLY A 242 15.44 -4.31 -19.27
CA GLY A 242 15.89 -3.97 -17.92
C GLY A 242 17.38 -4.19 -17.71
N ASP A 243 18.00 -3.38 -16.89
CA ASP A 243 19.42 -3.35 -16.58
C ASP A 243 19.80 -4.23 -15.38
N ILE A 244 18.80 -4.66 -14.59
CA ILE A 244 19.00 -5.56 -13.44
C ILE A 244 18.40 -6.92 -13.74
N GLU A 245 19.20 -7.99 -13.66
CA GLU A 245 18.72 -9.35 -13.70
C GLU A 245 18.43 -9.86 -12.28
N VAL A 246 17.23 -10.33 -12.05
CA VAL A 246 16.82 -10.92 -10.77
C VAL A 246 16.32 -12.36 -10.95
N GLN A 247 16.64 -13.19 -9.98
CA GLN A 247 16.15 -14.55 -9.92
C GLN A 247 14.76 -14.57 -9.33
N VAL A 248 13.83 -15.27 -10.01
CA VAL A 248 12.46 -15.45 -9.51
C VAL A 248 12.18 -16.93 -9.25
N ARG A 249 11.29 -17.22 -8.30
CA ARG A 249 10.94 -18.57 -7.87
C ARG A 249 9.44 -18.67 -7.60
N ARG A 250 8.93 -19.89 -7.64
CA ARG A 250 7.57 -20.20 -7.20
C ARG A 250 7.53 -20.32 -5.68
N LEU A 251 6.51 -19.75 -5.06
CA LEU A 251 6.27 -19.95 -3.61
C LEU A 251 5.99 -21.41 -3.29
N ASP A 252 5.26 -22.13 -4.16
CA ASP A 252 4.97 -23.54 -4.00
C ASP A 252 6.23 -24.42 -3.89
N ASP A 253 7.32 -24.04 -4.57
CA ASP A 253 8.58 -24.77 -4.52
C ASP A 253 9.42 -24.37 -3.30
N MET A 254 9.49 -23.05 -3.01
CA MET A 254 10.30 -22.51 -1.92
C MET A 254 9.76 -22.83 -0.53
N LEU A 255 8.44 -22.94 -0.41
CA LEU A 255 7.73 -23.13 0.86
C LEU A 255 6.94 -24.45 0.90
N LYS A 256 7.34 -25.46 0.11
CA LYS A 256 6.62 -26.73 -0.08
C LYS A 256 6.23 -27.41 1.24
N ASP A 257 7.15 -27.42 2.21
CA ASP A 257 6.98 -28.09 3.49
C ASP A 257 6.84 -27.11 4.66
N LYS A 258 6.51 -25.86 4.34
CA LYS A 258 6.33 -24.80 5.32
C LYS A 258 4.85 -24.49 5.55
N LYS A 259 4.51 -24.19 6.78
CA LYS A 259 3.21 -23.60 7.11
C LYS A 259 3.16 -22.15 6.59
N VAL A 260 2.06 -21.78 5.95
CA VAL A 260 1.78 -20.41 5.48
C VAL A 260 0.35 -20.08 5.87
N THR A 261 0.16 -19.03 6.64
CA THR A 261 -1.16 -18.60 7.11
C THR A 261 -1.55 -17.22 6.63
N PHE A 262 -0.57 -16.44 6.13
CA PHE A 262 -0.79 -15.11 5.60
C PHE A 262 0.20 -14.83 4.46
N ILE A 263 -0.29 -14.29 3.34
CA ILE A 263 0.52 -13.85 2.20
C ILE A 263 0.20 -12.39 1.88
N LYS A 264 1.21 -11.53 1.90
CA LYS A 264 1.15 -10.18 1.32
C LYS A 264 1.93 -10.17 0.02
N MET A 265 1.40 -9.52 -1.02
CA MET A 265 2.11 -9.26 -2.28
C MET A 265 1.97 -7.79 -2.66
N ASP A 266 3.12 -7.14 -2.83
CA ASP A 266 3.29 -5.82 -3.39
C ASP A 266 4.55 -5.86 -4.24
N ILE A 267 4.42 -6.29 -5.50
CA ILE A 267 5.51 -6.75 -6.38
C ILE A 267 5.44 -6.15 -7.78
N GLU A 268 4.98 -4.91 -7.84
CA GLU A 268 5.08 -4.04 -9.02
C GLU A 268 4.45 -4.63 -10.30
N GLY A 269 3.28 -5.29 -10.14
CA GLY A 269 2.49 -5.86 -11.23
C GLY A 269 2.84 -7.31 -11.59
N ALA A 270 3.58 -8.00 -10.72
CA ALA A 270 3.87 -9.43 -10.84
C ALA A 270 2.82 -10.32 -10.12
N GLU A 271 1.87 -9.73 -9.39
CA GLU A 271 0.96 -10.39 -8.45
C GLU A 271 0.18 -11.54 -9.08
N LEU A 272 -0.39 -11.35 -10.29
CA LEU A 272 -1.17 -12.37 -10.97
C LEU A 272 -0.33 -13.64 -11.25
N ASN A 273 0.93 -13.47 -11.68
CA ASN A 273 1.82 -14.59 -11.94
C ASN A 273 2.36 -15.20 -10.64
N ALA A 274 2.66 -14.38 -9.64
CA ALA A 274 3.09 -14.86 -8.33
C ALA A 274 2.00 -15.71 -7.64
N LEU A 275 0.74 -15.33 -7.74
CA LEU A 275 -0.39 -16.13 -7.26
C LEU A 275 -0.48 -17.49 -7.96
N LYS A 276 -0.27 -17.55 -9.28
CA LYS A 276 -0.17 -18.83 -10.01
C LYS A 276 0.99 -19.70 -9.49
N GLY A 277 2.11 -19.07 -9.07
CA GLY A 277 3.24 -19.75 -8.44
C GLY A 277 3.01 -20.18 -6.99
N ALA A 278 1.91 -19.74 -6.38
CA ALA A 278 1.48 -20.07 -5.01
C ALA A 278 0.19 -20.92 -4.98
N GLU A 279 -0.29 -21.39 -6.12
CA GLU A 279 -1.59 -22.07 -6.28
C GLU A 279 -1.78 -23.22 -5.27
N ASN A 280 -0.76 -24.09 -5.11
CA ASN A 280 -0.86 -25.23 -4.21
C ASN A 280 -0.94 -24.82 -2.74
N ILE A 281 -0.15 -23.81 -2.34
CA ILE A 281 -0.19 -23.25 -0.97
C ILE A 281 -1.58 -22.67 -0.73
N ILE A 282 -2.09 -21.84 -1.65
CA ILE A 282 -3.39 -21.18 -1.51
C ILE A 282 -4.53 -22.21 -1.42
N LYS A 283 -4.57 -23.20 -2.31
CA LYS A 283 -5.61 -24.24 -2.31
C LYS A 283 -5.59 -25.13 -1.08
N LYS A 284 -4.38 -25.51 -0.61
CA LYS A 284 -4.24 -26.48 0.48
C LYS A 284 -4.30 -25.84 1.86
N GLN A 285 -3.68 -24.67 2.03
CA GLN A 285 -3.53 -24.04 3.33
C GLN A 285 -4.49 -22.88 3.55
N LYS A 286 -5.09 -22.35 2.48
CA LYS A 286 -6.08 -21.26 2.50
C LYS A 286 -5.61 -20.07 3.37
N PRO A 287 -4.39 -19.55 3.15
CA PRO A 287 -3.88 -18.44 3.94
C PRO A 287 -4.73 -17.19 3.78
N LYS A 288 -4.72 -16.28 4.74
CA LYS A 288 -5.17 -14.91 4.56
C LYS A 288 -4.35 -14.28 3.43
N LEU A 289 -4.99 -13.50 2.57
CA LEU A 289 -4.29 -12.82 1.48
C LEU A 289 -4.46 -11.31 1.59
N ALA A 290 -3.37 -10.56 1.36
CA ALA A 290 -3.35 -9.12 1.19
C ALA A 290 -2.56 -8.81 -0.10
N ILE A 291 -3.26 -8.60 -1.19
CA ILE A 291 -2.67 -8.50 -2.53
C ILE A 291 -2.92 -7.11 -3.10
N CYS A 292 -1.86 -6.42 -3.50
CA CYS A 292 -1.95 -5.15 -4.21
C CYS A 292 -2.60 -5.35 -5.58
N VAL A 293 -3.61 -4.52 -5.91
CA VAL A 293 -4.41 -4.63 -7.14
C VAL A 293 -4.46 -3.29 -7.89
N TYR A 294 -3.35 -2.54 -7.84
CA TYR A 294 -3.27 -1.20 -8.40
C TYR A 294 -2.19 -1.01 -9.47
N HIS A 295 -1.31 -1.98 -9.67
CA HIS A 295 -0.18 -1.84 -10.58
C HIS A 295 -0.59 -1.89 -12.05
N LYS A 296 -1.57 -2.73 -12.41
CA LYS A 296 -2.12 -2.82 -13.77
C LYS A 296 -3.62 -2.54 -13.76
N PRO A 297 -4.16 -1.94 -14.84
CA PRO A 297 -5.59 -1.64 -14.93
C PRO A 297 -6.49 -2.84 -14.68
N GLN A 298 -6.11 -4.03 -15.15
CA GLN A 298 -6.89 -5.26 -15.02
C GLN A 298 -6.76 -5.98 -13.68
N ASP A 299 -5.77 -5.64 -12.85
CA ASP A 299 -5.51 -6.33 -11.57
C ASP A 299 -6.74 -6.29 -10.65
N ILE A 300 -7.55 -5.21 -10.74
CA ILE A 300 -8.75 -5.03 -9.92
C ILE A 300 -9.81 -6.12 -10.13
N TRP A 301 -9.84 -6.81 -11.27
CA TRP A 301 -10.78 -7.91 -11.51
C TRP A 301 -10.08 -9.26 -11.80
N GLU A 302 -8.91 -9.30 -12.46
CA GLU A 302 -8.23 -10.57 -12.77
C GLU A 302 -7.67 -11.25 -11.53
N ILE A 303 -7.10 -10.49 -10.59
CA ILE A 303 -6.55 -11.04 -9.34
C ILE A 303 -7.65 -11.61 -8.44
N PRO A 304 -8.72 -10.87 -8.10
CA PRO A 304 -9.83 -11.43 -7.32
C PRO A 304 -10.46 -12.66 -7.99
N LYS A 305 -10.64 -12.63 -9.33
CA LYS A 305 -11.18 -13.75 -10.08
C LYS A 305 -10.30 -15.00 -9.94
N LEU A 306 -8.99 -14.86 -10.12
CA LEU A 306 -8.03 -15.97 -9.97
C LEU A 306 -8.08 -16.58 -8.56
N ILE A 307 -8.17 -15.73 -7.52
CA ILE A 307 -8.27 -16.19 -6.13
C ILE A 307 -9.55 -16.99 -5.89
N LEU A 308 -10.70 -16.53 -6.43
CA LEU A 308 -11.96 -17.25 -6.36
C LEU A 308 -11.93 -18.57 -7.17
N ASP A 309 -11.22 -18.61 -8.31
CA ASP A 309 -11.02 -19.84 -9.08
C ASP A 309 -10.17 -20.87 -8.33
N PHE A 310 -9.24 -20.42 -7.50
CA PHE A 310 -8.46 -21.31 -6.64
C PHE A 310 -9.27 -21.82 -5.45
N VAL A 311 -9.99 -20.92 -4.77
CA VAL A 311 -10.73 -21.21 -3.54
C VAL A 311 -12.01 -20.36 -3.50
N PRO A 312 -13.15 -20.89 -3.98
CA PRO A 312 -14.43 -20.15 -4.07
C PRO A 312 -14.98 -19.68 -2.71
N GLU A 313 -14.52 -20.25 -1.60
CA GLU A 313 -14.98 -19.91 -0.26
C GLU A 313 -14.37 -18.61 0.29
N TYR A 314 -13.38 -18.03 -0.35
CA TYR A 314 -12.80 -16.77 0.09
C TYR A 314 -13.84 -15.64 0.10
N LYS A 315 -13.87 -14.91 1.20
CA LYS A 315 -14.60 -13.64 1.33
C LYS A 315 -13.66 -12.51 0.93
N LEU A 316 -14.08 -11.73 -0.04
CA LEU A 316 -13.26 -10.69 -0.63
C LEU A 316 -13.63 -9.31 -0.08
N TYR A 317 -12.59 -8.53 0.25
CA TYR A 317 -12.69 -7.15 0.68
C TYR A 317 -11.64 -6.30 -0.03
N LEU A 318 -12.03 -5.08 -0.40
CA LEU A 318 -11.10 -4.08 -0.94
C LEU A 318 -10.92 -2.94 0.04
N ARG A 319 -9.67 -2.49 0.19
CA ARG A 319 -9.34 -1.27 0.93
C ARG A 319 -8.36 -0.42 0.13
N HIS A 320 -8.43 0.87 0.37
CA HIS A 320 -7.55 1.82 -0.29
C HIS A 320 -6.89 2.71 0.75
N TYR A 321 -5.57 2.83 0.69
CA TYR A 321 -4.73 3.37 1.76
C TYR A 321 -3.93 4.61 1.36
N SER A 322 -4.17 5.18 0.19
CA SER A 322 -3.46 6.37 -0.24
C SER A 322 -4.40 7.44 -0.78
N PHE A 323 -3.87 8.62 -1.01
CA PHE A 323 -4.56 9.70 -1.74
C PHE A 323 -4.41 9.58 -3.26
N SER A 324 -3.77 8.53 -3.73
CA SER A 324 -3.42 8.31 -5.12
C SER A 324 -4.15 7.13 -5.72
N ASN A 325 -3.76 6.79 -6.92
CA ASN A 325 -4.16 5.54 -7.56
C ASN A 325 -3.32 4.32 -7.11
N THR A 326 -2.43 4.47 -6.13
CA THR A 326 -1.66 3.38 -5.50
C THR A 326 -2.35 2.87 -4.24
N GLU A 327 -1.82 1.82 -3.62
CA GLU A 327 -2.26 1.31 -2.31
C GLU A 327 -3.72 0.82 -2.25
N THR A 328 -4.24 0.27 -3.35
CA THR A 328 -5.49 -0.51 -3.31
C THR A 328 -5.15 -1.97 -3.08
N VAL A 329 -5.63 -2.51 -1.95
CA VAL A 329 -5.33 -3.87 -1.49
C VAL A 329 -6.59 -4.72 -1.47
N LEU A 330 -6.50 -5.90 -2.06
CA LEU A 330 -7.48 -6.96 -1.96
C LEU A 330 -7.15 -7.86 -0.77
N TYR A 331 -8.10 -8.01 0.12
CA TYR A 331 -8.05 -8.98 1.21
C TYR A 331 -8.95 -10.17 0.89
N ALA A 332 -8.43 -11.39 1.08
CA ALA A 332 -9.20 -12.61 0.97
C ALA A 332 -9.06 -13.43 2.25
N ILE A 333 -10.21 -13.77 2.86
CA ILE A 333 -10.32 -14.48 4.15
C ILE A 333 -11.35 -15.61 4.00
N ILE A 334 -11.15 -16.72 4.68
CA ILE A 334 -12.13 -17.82 4.75
C ILE A 334 -13.27 -17.50 5.71
#